data_eaa3e96ea3e1bceb9a255bcff2707ad9
#
_entry.id   eaa3e96ea3e1bceb9a255bcff2707ad9
#
_cell.length_a   1.000
_cell.length_b   1.000
_cell.length_c   1.000
_cell.angle_alpha   90.00
_cell.angle_beta   90.00
_cell.angle_gamma   90.00
#
_symmetry.space_group_name_H-M   'P 1'
#
loop_
_entity.id
_entity.type
_entity.pdbx_description
1 polymer ?
#
loop_
_entity_poly.entity_id
_entity_poly.type
_entity_poly.pdbx_seq_one_letter_code
_entity_poly.pdbx_strand_id
1 'polypeptide(L)'
;MMWLSKMRVAPTVLALGTLLWVGLPACAENAPKAQKAPEHKTTQSKSYIMVDPIYATIVADNRPAGMLMVGVGLDIPDNALHEEVSRSMPVLRDAYIRNLMTFTANVVRTDAQPDVGVIADRLQAVTDRALKKKGAKILLAQIAIRVTTK
;
A
#
# COMPACT_ATOMS: atom_id res chain seq x y z
N MET A 1 -40.78 34.74 38.29
CA MET A 1 -40.28 34.22 39.56
C MET A 1 -38.78 34.02 39.35
N MET A 2 -37.98 35.10 39.50
CA MET A 2 -37.33 35.49 40.75
C MET A 2 -36.57 34.32 41.41
N TRP A 3 -35.25 34.32 41.28
CA TRP A 3 -34.44 34.68 42.45
C TRP A 3 -33.00 34.98 42.01
N LEU A 4 -32.60 36.24 42.22
CA LEU A 4 -31.25 36.79 42.37
C LEU A 4 -30.59 36.28 43.65
N SER A 5 -29.27 36.14 43.60
CA SER A 5 -28.40 36.45 44.75
C SER A 5 -26.96 36.34 44.25
N LYS A 6 -26.25 37.35 43.89
CA LYS A 6 -25.50 38.39 44.64
C LYS A 6 -24.74 37.86 45.87
N MET A 7 -23.43 37.91 45.80
CA MET A 7 -22.52 38.51 46.82
C MET A 7 -21.07 38.35 46.35
N ARG A 8 -20.37 39.43 46.00
CA ARG A 8 -19.57 40.38 46.78
C ARG A 8 -18.24 39.78 47.24
N VAL A 9 -17.15 40.18 46.61
CA VAL A 9 -16.20 41.28 47.04
C VAL A 9 -15.40 40.96 48.30
N ALA A 10 -14.12 40.84 48.24
CA ALA A 10 -13.15 41.93 48.43
C ALA A 10 -11.71 41.40 48.61
N PRO A 11 -10.74 42.24 48.59
CA PRO A 11 -9.36 41.97 48.20
C PRO A 11 -8.46 41.84 49.44
N THR A 12 -7.28 41.27 49.27
CA THR A 12 -6.15 41.72 50.08
C THR A 12 -4.82 41.05 49.65
N VAL A 13 -3.89 41.93 49.40
CA VAL A 13 -2.51 42.04 49.90
C VAL A 13 -1.40 41.19 49.23
N LEU A 14 -0.58 42.01 48.54
CA LEU A 14 0.86 41.95 48.41
C LEU A 14 1.63 40.88 49.22
N ALA A 15 2.40 40.09 48.45
CA ALA A 15 3.68 39.61 48.95
C ALA A 15 4.65 39.50 47.79
N LEU A 16 5.69 40.32 47.83
CA LEU A 16 6.91 40.19 47.04
C LEU A 16 7.53 38.83 47.28
N GLY A 17 7.67 38.08 46.23
CA GLY A 17 8.47 36.87 46.22
C GLY A 17 9.27 36.81 44.94
N THR A 18 10.48 37.37 44.97
CA THR A 18 11.50 37.19 43.94
C THR A 18 11.91 35.71 43.92
N LEU A 19 11.41 34.96 42.99
CA LEU A 19 11.88 33.58 42.74
C LEU A 19 12.71 33.57 41.48
N LEU A 20 14.01 33.33 41.65
CA LEU A 20 14.97 33.09 40.58
C LEU A 20 14.42 31.97 39.69
N TRP A 21 14.07 32.31 38.46
CA TRP A 21 13.87 31.33 37.42
C TRP A 21 15.25 30.88 36.92
N VAL A 22 15.70 29.77 37.48
CA VAL A 22 16.78 28.97 36.88
C VAL A 22 16.23 28.41 35.59
N GLY A 23 16.72 28.93 34.49
CA GLY A 23 16.38 28.46 33.14
C GLY A 23 16.86 27.02 32.97
N LEU A 24 15.93 26.08 32.91
CA LEU A 24 16.19 24.77 32.34
C LEU A 24 16.38 24.94 30.83
N PRO A 25 17.47 24.43 30.24
CA PRO A 25 17.56 24.35 28.78
C PRO A 25 16.46 23.44 28.28
N ALA A 26 15.54 24.01 27.49
CA ALA A 26 14.62 23.26 26.69
C ALA A 26 15.44 22.37 25.76
N CYS A 27 15.47 21.07 26.02
CA CYS A 27 15.85 20.07 25.03
C CYS A 27 14.88 20.23 23.85
N ALA A 28 15.35 20.92 22.82
CA ALA A 28 14.69 20.94 21.54
C ALA A 28 14.71 19.48 21.05
N GLU A 29 13.57 18.84 21.21
CA GLU A 29 13.28 17.54 20.64
C GLU A 29 13.39 17.68 19.12
N ASN A 30 14.55 17.30 18.60
CA ASN A 30 14.75 17.09 17.17
C ASN A 30 13.89 15.90 16.76
N ALA A 31 12.62 16.16 16.53
CA ALA A 31 11.79 15.23 15.80
C ALA A 31 12.47 15.03 14.43
N PRO A 32 12.85 13.79 14.06
CA PRO A 32 13.41 13.55 12.74
C PRO A 32 12.34 13.96 11.73
N LYS A 33 12.63 15.07 11.00
CA LYS A 33 11.85 15.40 9.80
C LYS A 33 11.82 14.15 8.96
N ALA A 34 10.64 13.54 8.83
CA ALA A 34 10.40 12.49 7.86
C ALA A 34 10.89 13.02 6.51
N GLN A 35 12.07 12.55 6.10
CA GLN A 35 12.56 12.78 4.75
C GLN A 35 11.53 12.16 3.85
N LYS A 36 10.73 12.98 3.17
CA LYS A 36 9.98 12.55 2.00
C LYS A 36 10.99 11.82 1.12
N ALA A 37 10.79 10.51 0.98
CA ALA A 37 11.53 9.73 0.01
C ALA A 37 11.44 10.47 -1.33
N PRO A 38 12.52 10.60 -2.09
CA PRO A 38 12.48 11.24 -3.38
C PRO A 38 11.39 10.56 -4.20
N GLU A 39 10.35 11.31 -4.54
CA GLU A 39 9.37 10.86 -5.53
C GLU A 39 10.16 10.68 -6.84
N HIS A 40 10.58 9.44 -7.10
CA HIS A 40 11.03 9.08 -8.43
C HIS A 40 9.83 9.33 -9.36
N LYS A 41 9.87 10.46 -10.05
CA LYS A 41 8.98 10.69 -11.19
C LYS A 41 9.36 9.64 -12.22
N THR A 42 8.73 8.47 -12.10
CA THR A 42 8.81 7.43 -13.11
C THR A 42 8.19 8.04 -14.35
N THR A 43 9.00 8.36 -15.36
CA THR A 43 8.51 8.76 -16.65
C THR A 43 7.81 7.53 -17.23
N GLN A 44 6.51 7.43 -16.98
CA GLN A 44 5.72 6.33 -17.50
C GLN A 44 5.69 6.45 -19.01
N SER A 45 6.17 5.43 -19.69
CA SER A 45 5.99 5.30 -21.14
C SER A 45 4.51 5.35 -21.47
N LYS A 46 4.15 5.94 -22.60
CA LYS A 46 2.76 5.95 -23.08
C LYS A 46 2.18 4.54 -23.28
N SER A 47 3.04 3.55 -23.47
CA SER A 47 2.67 2.13 -23.60
C SER A 47 2.42 1.42 -22.27
N TYR A 48 2.76 2.04 -21.13
CA TYR A 48 2.73 1.40 -19.82
C TYR A 48 1.43 1.69 -19.08
N ILE A 49 0.78 0.63 -18.63
CA ILE A 49 -0.37 0.70 -17.70
C ILE A 49 0.05 0.08 -16.38
N MET A 50 -0.02 0.86 -15.30
CA MET A 50 0.17 0.33 -13.95
C MET A 50 -1.11 -0.32 -13.45
N VAL A 51 -1.00 -1.55 -12.95
CA VAL A 51 -2.08 -2.25 -12.27
C VAL A 51 -1.88 -2.09 -10.77
N ASP A 52 -2.96 -1.81 -10.04
CA ASP A 52 -2.88 -1.78 -8.58
C ASP A 52 -2.33 -3.10 -8.04
N PRO A 53 -1.48 -3.07 -6.99
CA PRO A 53 -0.92 -4.27 -6.41
C PRO A 53 -1.99 -5.29 -6.04
N ILE A 54 -1.73 -6.55 -6.36
CA ILE A 54 -2.64 -7.66 -6.11
C ILE A 54 -2.18 -8.41 -4.88
N TYR A 55 -3.11 -8.72 -4.00
CA TYR A 55 -2.87 -9.44 -2.77
C TYR A 55 -3.59 -10.79 -2.82
N ALA A 56 -2.86 -11.86 -2.50
CA ALA A 56 -3.41 -13.21 -2.41
C ALA A 56 -2.97 -13.87 -1.11
N THR A 57 -3.93 -14.43 -0.37
CA THR A 57 -3.66 -15.11 0.89
C THR A 57 -2.96 -16.44 0.63
N ILE A 58 -1.89 -16.70 1.39
CA ILE A 58 -1.20 -17.99 1.43
C ILE A 58 -1.84 -18.80 2.55
N VAL A 59 -2.29 -20.00 2.23
CA VAL A 59 -2.91 -20.92 3.20
C VAL A 59 -1.97 -22.11 3.41
N ALA A 60 -1.65 -22.40 4.68
CA ALA A 60 -0.94 -23.59 5.09
C ALA A 60 -1.72 -24.26 6.22
N ASP A 61 -1.83 -25.58 6.17
CA ASP A 61 -2.56 -26.38 7.17
C ASP A 61 -3.99 -25.86 7.44
N ASN A 62 -4.67 -25.48 6.37
CA ASN A 62 -6.03 -24.92 6.39
C ASN A 62 -6.18 -23.61 7.22
N ARG A 63 -5.10 -22.85 7.36
CA ARG A 63 -5.04 -21.57 8.08
C ARG A 63 -4.32 -20.52 7.25
N PRO A 64 -4.67 -19.23 7.39
CA PRO A 64 -3.91 -18.16 6.78
C PRO A 64 -2.50 -18.14 7.36
N ALA A 65 -1.49 -18.35 6.53
CA ALA A 65 -0.08 -18.37 6.91
C ALA A 65 0.66 -17.11 6.46
N GLY A 66 0.12 -16.39 5.49
CA GLY A 66 0.73 -15.19 4.99
C GLY A 66 -0.04 -14.56 3.83
N MET A 67 0.58 -13.59 3.20
CA MET A 67 0.03 -12.86 2.06
C MET A 67 1.12 -12.67 1.01
N LEU A 68 0.82 -13.03 -0.22
CA LEU A 68 1.62 -12.72 -1.39
C LEU A 68 1.14 -11.38 -1.97
N MET A 69 2.05 -10.44 -2.17
CA MET A 69 1.82 -9.19 -2.87
C MET A 69 2.54 -9.24 -4.21
N VAL A 70 1.83 -8.92 -5.29
CA VAL A 70 2.37 -8.85 -6.64
C VAL A 70 2.05 -7.50 -7.25
N GLY A 71 3.07 -6.71 -7.52
CA GLY A 71 2.99 -5.49 -8.31
C GLY A 71 3.12 -5.81 -9.80
N VAL A 72 2.14 -5.44 -10.58
CA VAL A 72 2.04 -5.76 -12.01
C VAL A 72 1.94 -4.47 -12.82
N GLY A 73 2.60 -4.45 -13.97
CA GLY A 73 2.40 -3.50 -15.03
C GLY A 73 2.15 -4.20 -16.35
N LEU A 74 1.60 -3.48 -17.28
CA LEU A 74 1.39 -3.94 -18.66
C LEU A 74 2.12 -3.00 -19.61
N ASP A 75 2.92 -3.54 -20.52
CA ASP A 75 3.49 -2.81 -21.65
C ASP A 75 2.71 -3.14 -22.91
N ILE A 76 2.10 -2.11 -23.52
CA ILE A 76 1.18 -2.24 -24.64
C ILE A 76 1.52 -1.17 -25.67
N PRO A 77 2.38 -1.49 -26.66
CA PRO A 77 2.80 -0.51 -27.67
C PRO A 77 1.67 -0.06 -28.60
N ASP A 78 0.67 -0.89 -28.80
CA ASP A 78 -0.48 -0.60 -29.66
C ASP A 78 -1.50 0.29 -28.91
N ASN A 79 -1.77 1.49 -29.43
CA ASN A 79 -2.70 2.44 -28.85
C ASN A 79 -4.15 1.91 -28.81
N ALA A 80 -4.60 1.20 -29.84
CA ALA A 80 -5.97 0.65 -29.87
C ALA A 80 -6.14 -0.43 -28.82
N LEU A 81 -5.14 -1.32 -28.66
CA LEU A 81 -5.13 -2.33 -27.62
C LEU A 81 -4.99 -1.70 -26.23
N HIS A 82 -4.23 -0.63 -26.09
CA HIS A 82 -4.07 0.11 -24.84
C HIS A 82 -5.41 0.65 -24.31
N GLU A 83 -6.22 1.24 -25.20
CA GLU A 83 -7.56 1.72 -24.82
C GLU A 83 -8.51 0.56 -24.45
N GLU A 84 -8.44 -0.56 -25.19
CA GLU A 84 -9.23 -1.75 -24.90
C GLU A 84 -8.88 -2.34 -23.54
N VAL A 85 -7.58 -2.48 -23.24
CA VAL A 85 -7.08 -2.96 -21.97
C VAL A 85 -7.48 -2.04 -20.83
N SER A 86 -7.36 -0.72 -21.00
CA SER A 86 -7.76 0.26 -20.01
C SER A 86 -9.23 0.13 -19.62
N ARG A 87 -10.11 -0.10 -20.59
CA ARG A 87 -11.54 -0.35 -20.35
C ARG A 87 -11.81 -1.71 -19.71
N SER A 88 -10.99 -2.70 -20.04
CA SER A 88 -11.12 -4.08 -19.54
C SER A 88 -10.37 -4.32 -18.22
N MET A 89 -9.72 -3.29 -17.66
CA MET A 89 -8.89 -3.41 -16.48
C MET A 89 -9.58 -4.08 -15.28
N PRO A 90 -10.85 -3.81 -14.95
CA PRO A 90 -11.52 -4.48 -13.84
C PRO A 90 -11.63 -6.00 -14.06
N VAL A 91 -11.87 -6.43 -15.31
CA VAL A 91 -11.98 -7.87 -15.66
C VAL A 91 -10.61 -8.54 -15.58
N LEU A 92 -9.57 -7.87 -16.08
CA LEU A 92 -8.19 -8.35 -15.98
C LEU A 92 -7.75 -8.50 -14.54
N ARG A 93 -8.01 -7.50 -13.72
CA ARG A 93 -7.66 -7.52 -12.29
C ARG A 93 -8.34 -8.68 -11.56
N ASP A 94 -9.62 -8.90 -11.80
CA ASP A 94 -10.36 -10.03 -11.22
C ASP A 94 -9.78 -11.38 -11.67
N ALA A 95 -9.40 -11.50 -12.94
CA ALA A 95 -8.78 -12.71 -13.47
C ALA A 95 -7.39 -12.96 -12.82
N TYR A 96 -6.61 -11.91 -12.60
CA TYR A 96 -5.31 -12.01 -11.89
C TYR A 96 -5.49 -12.43 -10.44
N ILE A 97 -6.43 -11.83 -9.71
CA ILE A 97 -6.75 -12.18 -8.32
C ILE A 97 -7.09 -13.66 -8.23
N ARG A 98 -8.02 -14.15 -9.04
CA ARG A 98 -8.43 -15.56 -9.03
C ARG A 98 -7.27 -16.51 -9.34
N ASN A 99 -6.44 -16.17 -10.33
CA ASN A 99 -5.30 -16.99 -10.69
C ASN A 99 -4.26 -17.03 -9.55
N LEU A 100 -3.95 -15.88 -8.95
CA LEU A 100 -3.00 -15.80 -7.85
C LEU A 100 -3.52 -16.49 -6.58
N MET A 101 -4.80 -16.40 -6.27
CA MET A 101 -5.39 -17.14 -5.14
C MET A 101 -5.29 -18.66 -5.34
N THR A 102 -5.53 -19.15 -6.55
CA THR A 102 -5.34 -20.57 -6.88
C THR A 102 -3.86 -20.96 -6.78
N PHE A 103 -2.97 -20.09 -7.23
CA PHE A 103 -1.54 -20.34 -7.17
C PHE A 103 -1.01 -20.36 -5.73
N THR A 104 -1.42 -19.41 -4.89
CA THR A 104 -1.01 -19.38 -3.48
C THR A 104 -1.53 -20.57 -2.69
N ALA A 105 -2.73 -21.04 -2.98
CA ALA A 105 -3.31 -22.18 -2.29
C ALA A 105 -2.61 -23.52 -2.59
N ASN A 106 -1.96 -23.63 -3.77
CA ASN A 106 -1.42 -24.93 -4.23
C ASN A 106 0.10 -24.98 -4.31
N VAL A 107 0.78 -23.84 -4.50
CA VAL A 107 2.20 -23.80 -4.87
C VAL A 107 3.04 -22.97 -3.93
N VAL A 108 2.50 -21.85 -3.43
CA VAL A 108 3.31 -20.89 -2.64
C VAL A 108 3.41 -21.36 -1.21
N ARG A 109 4.66 -21.37 -0.70
CA ARG A 109 5.01 -21.64 0.69
C ARG A 109 5.55 -20.37 1.33
N THR A 110 5.35 -20.22 2.63
CA THR A 110 5.85 -19.06 3.38
C THR A 110 7.34 -19.14 3.72
N ASP A 111 7.94 -20.34 3.62
CA ASP A 111 9.33 -20.64 3.88
C ASP A 111 10.22 -20.54 2.64
N ALA A 112 9.64 -20.31 1.47
CA ALA A 112 10.37 -20.23 0.21
C ALA A 112 9.92 -19.04 -0.63
N GLN A 113 10.86 -18.45 -1.35
CA GLN A 113 10.55 -17.39 -2.30
C GLN A 113 9.86 -17.99 -3.54
N PRO A 114 8.71 -17.43 -3.97
CA PRO A 114 8.02 -17.93 -5.15
C PRO A 114 8.83 -17.67 -6.42
N ASP A 115 8.74 -18.57 -7.37
CA ASP A 115 9.37 -18.41 -8.67
C ASP A 115 8.69 -17.28 -9.46
N VAL A 116 9.47 -16.22 -9.70
CA VAL A 116 9.04 -15.02 -10.40
C VAL A 116 8.66 -15.34 -11.85
N GLY A 117 9.40 -16.24 -12.52
CA GLY A 117 9.13 -16.66 -13.89
C GLY A 117 7.77 -17.36 -14.00
N VAL A 118 7.49 -18.27 -13.09
CA VAL A 118 6.20 -18.98 -13.04
C VAL A 118 5.04 -18.00 -12.83
N ILE A 119 5.22 -16.97 -11.98
CA ILE A 119 4.17 -15.94 -11.78
C ILE A 119 3.98 -15.13 -13.05
N ALA A 120 5.08 -14.71 -13.70
CA ALA A 120 5.01 -13.92 -14.94
C ALA A 120 4.28 -14.70 -16.06
N ASP A 121 4.66 -15.94 -16.29
CA ASP A 121 4.08 -16.80 -17.32
C ASP A 121 2.58 -17.04 -17.08
N ARG A 122 2.19 -17.28 -15.83
CA ARG A 122 0.80 -17.43 -15.45
C ARG A 122 -0.03 -16.18 -15.71
N LEU A 123 0.46 -15.01 -15.29
CA LEU A 123 -0.24 -13.76 -15.49
C LEU A 123 -0.28 -13.38 -16.97
N GLN A 124 0.78 -13.68 -17.75
CA GLN A 124 0.78 -13.49 -19.20
C GLN A 124 -0.31 -14.36 -19.87
N ALA A 125 -0.38 -15.64 -19.51
CA ALA A 125 -1.41 -16.53 -20.05
C ALA A 125 -2.83 -16.09 -19.68
N VAL A 126 -3.02 -15.52 -18.49
CA VAL A 126 -4.31 -14.94 -18.06
C VAL A 126 -4.66 -13.71 -18.88
N THR A 127 -3.67 -12.83 -19.13
CA THR A 127 -3.83 -11.62 -19.95
C THR A 127 -4.26 -11.97 -21.35
N ASP A 128 -3.53 -12.86 -22.01
CA ASP A 128 -3.80 -13.28 -23.39
C ASP A 128 -5.19 -13.92 -23.53
N ARG A 129 -5.59 -14.70 -22.52
CA ARG A 129 -6.92 -15.34 -22.48
C ARG A 129 -8.04 -14.33 -22.26
N ALA A 130 -7.86 -13.37 -21.34
CA ALA A 130 -8.87 -12.38 -21.00
C ALA A 130 -9.10 -11.41 -22.16
N LEU A 131 -8.03 -10.99 -22.82
CA LEU A 131 -8.09 -10.08 -23.96
C LEU A 131 -8.44 -10.81 -25.28
N LYS A 132 -8.30 -12.13 -25.33
CA LYS A 132 -8.40 -12.94 -26.55
C LYS A 132 -7.47 -12.46 -27.68
N LYS A 133 -6.44 -11.74 -27.32
CA LYS A 133 -5.43 -11.10 -28.17
C LYS A 133 -4.06 -11.17 -27.52
N LYS A 134 -3.02 -11.16 -28.33
CA LYS A 134 -1.63 -10.96 -27.89
C LYS A 134 -1.20 -9.53 -28.15
N GLY A 135 -0.20 -9.07 -27.42
CA GLY A 135 0.36 -7.72 -27.59
C GLY A 135 0.49 -6.92 -26.31
N ALA A 136 -0.21 -7.31 -25.25
CA ALA A 136 0.00 -6.79 -23.90
C ALA A 136 1.05 -7.67 -23.19
N LYS A 137 2.20 -7.08 -22.81
CA LYS A 137 3.28 -7.78 -22.13
C LYS A 137 3.20 -7.51 -20.62
N ILE A 138 3.21 -8.57 -19.81
CA ILE A 138 3.29 -8.48 -18.35
C ILE A 138 4.69 -8.05 -17.92
N LEU A 139 4.73 -7.09 -17.02
CA LEU A 139 5.92 -6.64 -16.32
C LEU A 139 5.68 -6.80 -14.82
N LEU A 140 6.53 -7.57 -14.14
CA LEU A 140 6.48 -7.69 -12.70
C LEU A 140 7.33 -6.60 -12.06
N ALA A 141 6.70 -5.72 -11.31
CA ALA A 141 7.37 -4.62 -10.63
C ALA A 141 7.87 -5.02 -9.24
N GLN A 142 7.09 -5.82 -8.52
CA GLN A 142 7.42 -6.24 -7.17
C GLN A 142 6.74 -7.57 -6.82
N ILE A 143 7.45 -8.42 -6.10
CA ILE A 143 6.89 -9.61 -5.46
C ILE A 143 7.37 -9.64 -4.02
N ALA A 144 6.45 -9.77 -3.08
CA ALA A 144 6.77 -9.85 -1.67
C ALA A 144 5.83 -10.83 -0.95
N ILE A 145 6.39 -11.59 -0.02
CA ILE A 145 5.62 -12.41 0.92
C ILE A 145 5.66 -11.73 2.28
N ARG A 146 4.49 -11.53 2.88
CA ARG A 146 4.36 -11.15 4.27
C ARG A 146 3.84 -12.34 5.05
N VAL A 147 4.66 -12.88 5.94
CA VAL A 147 4.28 -14.00 6.82
C VAL A 147 3.47 -13.47 7.99
N THR A 148 2.40 -14.18 8.35
CA THR A 148 1.64 -13.89 9.57
C THR A 148 2.38 -14.53 10.75
N THR A 149 3.05 -13.71 11.56
CA THR A 149 3.62 -14.15 12.85
C THR A 149 2.49 -14.36 13.85
N LYS A 150 2.51 -15.50 14.52
CA LYS A 150 1.54 -15.87 15.57
C LYS A 150 1.97 -15.26 16.89
#